data_90a48e7c78b4bb5e0a24b3434c1bad2c
#
_entry.id   90a48e7c78b4bb5e0a24b3434c1bad2c
#
_cell.length_a   1.000
_cell.length_b   1.000
_cell.length_c   1.000
_cell.angle_alpha   90.00
_cell.angle_beta   90.00
_cell.angle_gamma   90.00
#
_symmetry.space_group_name_H-M   'P 1'
#
loop_
_entity.id
_entity.type
_entity.pdbx_description
1 polymer ?
#
loop_
_entity_poly.entity_id
_entity_poly.type
_entity_poly.pdbx_seq_one_letter_code
_entity_poly.pdbx_strand_id
1 'polypeptide(L)'
;MAGTESWTQAKAQTAFFDATFCVMGKIAKADGQVSAEEIEYAEAVMTRMQLTGASRKRAIECFSQGKEADFDLTQVLEPLKRALVNNASVKQMFIEIQLQTALLDGEFSPSEGLVLTQVCQLLGITQREFEAVASRMKYERSFHQGSGQGRGEGGGQGQFEGSGGLGLKQAYGVLGVNQDCDAKSLKMAYRKLMSQHHPDKLVARGLPDEMMQLAKEKTQEIQAAYDAVKKSRK
;
A
#
# COMPACT_ATOMS: atom_id res chain seq x y z
N MET A 1 -33.47 -5.46 18.26
CA MET A 1 -32.90 -4.17 17.85
C MET A 1 -31.44 -4.20 18.22
N ALA A 2 -30.55 -4.53 17.27
CA ALA A 2 -29.11 -4.49 17.48
C ALA A 2 -28.72 -3.01 17.47
N GLY A 3 -28.22 -2.51 18.62
CA GLY A 3 -27.74 -1.15 18.76
C GLY A 3 -26.61 -0.90 17.76
N THR A 4 -26.75 0.12 16.91
CA THR A 4 -25.68 0.67 16.10
C THR A 4 -24.65 1.26 17.06
N GLU A 5 -23.70 0.44 17.55
CA GLU A 5 -22.54 0.99 18.21
C GLU A 5 -21.86 1.96 17.24
N SER A 6 -21.88 3.22 17.61
CA SER A 6 -21.16 4.27 16.88
C SER A 6 -19.66 3.88 16.87
N TRP A 7 -19.12 3.54 15.69
CA TRP A 7 -17.71 3.29 15.53
C TRP A 7 -16.94 4.59 15.80
N THR A 8 -16.25 4.64 16.94
CA THR A 8 -15.36 5.75 17.24
C THR A 8 -14.11 5.64 16.38
N GLN A 9 -13.46 6.78 16.10
CA GLN A 9 -12.20 6.82 15.36
C GLN A 9 -11.16 5.85 15.97
N ALA A 10 -11.05 5.80 17.29
CA ALA A 10 -10.13 4.89 17.99
C ALA A 10 -10.43 3.41 17.70
N LYS A 11 -11.71 3.00 17.68
CA LYS A 11 -12.08 1.62 17.31
C LYS A 11 -11.71 1.31 15.84
N ALA A 12 -11.92 2.27 14.94
CA ALA A 12 -11.55 2.11 13.53
C ALA A 12 -10.03 1.97 13.36
N GLN A 13 -9.25 2.80 14.04
CA GLN A 13 -7.79 2.74 14.03
C GLN A 13 -7.27 1.40 14.59
N THR A 14 -7.83 0.95 15.70
CA THR A 14 -7.49 -0.37 16.28
C THR A 14 -7.80 -1.51 15.31
N ALA A 15 -9.01 -1.52 14.71
CA ALA A 15 -9.39 -2.55 13.75
C ALA A 15 -8.49 -2.54 12.51
N PHE A 16 -8.09 -1.36 12.02
CA PHE A 16 -7.15 -1.23 10.91
C PHE A 16 -5.77 -1.77 11.26
N PHE A 17 -5.26 -1.42 12.44
CA PHE A 17 -3.96 -1.86 12.93
C PHE A 17 -3.91 -3.39 13.03
N ASP A 18 -4.84 -3.99 13.77
CA ASP A 18 -4.88 -5.44 13.99
C ASP A 18 -5.03 -6.20 12.66
N ALA A 19 -5.98 -5.78 11.82
CA ALA A 19 -6.17 -6.40 10.52
C ALA A 19 -4.92 -6.30 9.63
N THR A 20 -4.18 -5.18 9.68
CA THR A 20 -2.96 -5.02 8.88
C THR A 20 -1.95 -6.10 9.18
N PHE A 21 -1.60 -6.31 10.44
CA PHE A 21 -0.55 -7.27 10.81
C PHE A 21 -1.04 -8.72 10.79
N CYS A 22 -2.31 -9.00 11.12
CA CYS A 22 -2.86 -10.35 10.99
C CYS A 22 -2.91 -10.79 9.51
N VAL A 23 -3.34 -9.91 8.60
CA VAL A 23 -3.41 -10.23 7.16
C VAL A 23 -2.00 -10.39 6.57
N MET A 24 -1.03 -9.54 6.97
CA MET A 24 0.38 -9.73 6.60
C MET A 24 0.88 -11.13 6.99
N GLY A 25 0.61 -11.57 8.23
CA GLY A 25 0.99 -12.90 8.70
C GLY A 25 0.32 -14.02 7.90
N LYS A 26 -0.96 -13.84 7.51
CA LYS A 26 -1.69 -14.81 6.69
C LYS A 26 -1.15 -14.90 5.26
N ILE A 27 -0.78 -13.76 4.66
CA ILE A 27 -0.14 -13.71 3.34
C ILE A 27 1.22 -14.39 3.41
N ALA A 28 2.08 -14.01 4.36
CA ALA A 28 3.40 -14.60 4.56
C ALA A 28 3.37 -16.12 4.83
N LYS A 29 2.27 -16.67 5.31
CA LYS A 29 2.11 -18.11 5.55
C LYS A 29 1.38 -18.83 4.42
N ALA A 30 0.94 -18.14 3.37
CA ALA A 30 0.04 -18.69 2.36
C ALA A 30 0.64 -19.85 1.56
N ASP A 31 1.95 -19.87 1.33
CA ASP A 31 2.68 -20.95 0.66
C ASP A 31 3.14 -22.08 1.61
N GLY A 32 2.86 -21.95 2.91
CA GLY A 32 3.20 -22.92 3.95
C GLY A 32 4.49 -22.65 4.71
N GLN A 33 5.35 -21.76 4.24
CA GLN A 33 6.58 -21.34 4.91
C GLN A 33 6.69 -19.81 4.94
N VAL A 34 7.12 -19.26 6.08
CA VAL A 34 7.40 -17.82 6.18
C VAL A 34 8.87 -17.62 5.86
N SER A 35 9.16 -16.85 4.83
CA SER A 35 10.53 -16.52 4.44
C SER A 35 11.18 -15.50 5.38
N ALA A 36 12.51 -15.43 5.38
CA ALA A 36 13.24 -14.41 6.14
C ALA A 36 12.92 -13.01 5.63
N GLU A 37 12.74 -12.85 4.32
CA GLU A 37 12.41 -11.61 3.63
C GLU A 37 11.04 -11.07 4.07
N GLU A 38 10.04 -11.94 4.25
CA GLU A 38 8.71 -11.54 4.71
C GLU A 38 8.72 -11.08 6.17
N ILE A 39 9.53 -11.72 7.01
CA ILE A 39 9.72 -11.28 8.40
C ILE A 39 10.42 -9.93 8.42
N GLU A 40 11.51 -9.78 7.66
CA GLU A 40 12.26 -8.52 7.55
C GLU A 40 11.37 -7.38 7.04
N TYR A 41 10.50 -7.67 6.07
CA TYR A 41 9.55 -6.69 5.58
C TYR A 41 8.54 -6.27 6.65
N ALA A 42 7.95 -7.21 7.37
CA ALA A 42 7.04 -6.89 8.46
C ALA A 42 7.73 -6.02 9.53
N GLU A 43 8.98 -6.33 9.86
CA GLU A 43 9.79 -5.52 10.77
C GLU A 43 10.13 -4.14 10.19
N ALA A 44 10.43 -4.05 8.91
CA ALA A 44 10.66 -2.78 8.22
C ALA A 44 9.40 -1.90 8.24
N VAL A 45 8.21 -2.49 8.01
CA VAL A 45 6.93 -1.77 8.14
C VAL A 45 6.73 -1.25 9.57
N MET A 46 6.95 -2.09 10.60
CA MET A 46 6.87 -1.68 12.01
C MET A 46 7.85 -0.52 12.32
N THR A 47 9.04 -0.57 11.75
CA THR A 47 10.08 0.46 11.92
C THR A 47 9.67 1.77 11.23
N ARG A 48 9.18 1.71 10.00
CA ARG A 48 8.65 2.88 9.26
C ARG A 48 7.46 3.52 9.97
N MET A 49 6.63 2.72 10.64
CA MET A 49 5.54 3.18 11.49
C MET A 49 6.02 3.67 12.87
N GLN A 50 7.31 3.60 13.16
CA GLN A 50 7.92 3.99 14.44
C GLN A 50 7.30 3.26 15.64
N LEU A 51 6.87 2.00 15.45
CA LEU A 51 6.26 1.23 16.51
C LEU A 51 7.30 0.90 17.59
N THR A 52 6.94 1.20 18.83
CA THR A 52 7.77 0.91 20.01
C THR A 52 6.92 0.31 21.13
N GLY A 53 7.56 -0.31 22.12
CA GLY A 53 6.90 -0.80 23.32
C GLY A 53 5.66 -1.66 23.01
N ALA A 54 4.51 -1.28 23.57
CA ALA A 54 3.27 -2.05 23.48
C ALA A 54 2.72 -2.16 22.05
N SER A 55 2.83 -1.11 21.22
CA SER A 55 2.34 -1.14 19.83
C SER A 55 3.16 -2.12 18.97
N ARG A 56 4.50 -2.15 19.12
CA ARG A 56 5.35 -3.12 18.42
C ARG A 56 5.04 -4.55 18.86
N LYS A 57 4.88 -4.78 20.17
CA LYS A 57 4.51 -6.10 20.71
C LYS A 57 3.17 -6.57 20.10
N ARG A 58 2.16 -5.71 20.10
CA ARG A 58 0.85 -6.01 19.49
C ARG A 58 0.95 -6.35 18.00
N ALA A 59 1.75 -5.61 17.24
CA ALA A 59 1.97 -5.89 15.83
C ALA A 59 2.56 -7.28 15.58
N ILE A 60 3.55 -7.68 16.40
CA ILE A 60 4.17 -9.01 16.36
C ILE A 60 3.16 -10.09 16.74
N GLU A 61 2.34 -9.86 17.78
CA GLU A 61 1.27 -10.77 18.19
C GLU A 61 0.24 -10.97 17.08
N CYS A 62 -0.25 -9.89 16.46
CA CYS A 62 -1.16 -9.95 15.32
C CYS A 62 -0.56 -10.70 14.13
N PHE A 63 0.69 -10.40 13.76
CA PHE A 63 1.39 -11.09 12.68
C PHE A 63 1.53 -12.59 12.98
N SER A 64 1.88 -12.94 14.21
CA SER A 64 1.99 -14.35 14.65
C SER A 64 0.64 -15.06 14.63
N GLN A 65 -0.43 -14.40 15.09
CA GLN A 65 -1.79 -14.92 15.03
C GLN A 65 -2.24 -15.16 13.57
N GLY A 66 -1.93 -14.26 12.65
CA GLY A 66 -2.24 -14.43 11.23
C GLY A 66 -1.59 -15.65 10.59
N LYS A 67 -0.44 -16.12 11.11
CA LYS A 67 0.26 -17.33 10.63
C LYS A 67 -0.37 -18.64 11.10
N GLU A 68 -1.26 -18.61 12.06
CA GLU A 68 -1.91 -19.82 12.56
C GLU A 68 -2.74 -20.48 11.47
N ALA A 69 -2.71 -21.82 11.41
CA ALA A 69 -3.36 -22.58 10.35
C ALA A 69 -4.89 -22.38 10.31
N ASP A 70 -5.50 -22.25 11.49
CA ASP A 70 -6.92 -22.08 11.73
C ASP A 70 -7.36 -20.60 11.81
N PHE A 71 -6.44 -19.65 11.53
CA PHE A 71 -6.77 -18.24 11.57
C PHE A 71 -7.84 -17.85 10.55
N ASP A 72 -8.97 -17.37 11.05
CA ASP A 72 -10.08 -16.87 10.24
C ASP A 72 -9.97 -15.36 10.01
N LEU A 73 -9.74 -14.97 8.76
CA LEU A 73 -9.67 -13.57 8.31
C LEU A 73 -10.93 -12.77 8.66
N THR A 74 -12.08 -13.41 8.77
CA THR A 74 -13.36 -12.76 9.08
C THR A 74 -13.30 -12.05 10.44
N GLN A 75 -12.58 -12.62 11.41
CA GLN A 75 -12.46 -12.07 12.76
C GLN A 75 -11.88 -10.65 12.80
N VAL A 76 -10.91 -10.37 11.93
CA VAL A 76 -10.25 -9.05 11.86
C VAL A 76 -10.80 -8.16 10.75
N LEU A 77 -11.32 -8.74 9.67
CA LEU A 77 -11.81 -7.97 8.54
C LEU A 77 -13.26 -7.50 8.70
N GLU A 78 -14.13 -8.20 9.43
CA GLU A 78 -15.49 -7.72 9.70
C GLU A 78 -15.51 -6.44 10.56
N PRO A 79 -14.76 -6.31 11.66
CA PRO A 79 -14.61 -5.04 12.36
C PRO A 79 -14.08 -3.93 11.47
N LEU A 80 -13.05 -4.21 10.65
CA LEU A 80 -12.48 -3.25 9.71
C LEU A 80 -13.50 -2.82 8.65
N LYS A 81 -14.23 -3.76 8.06
CA LYS A 81 -15.29 -3.49 7.08
C LYS A 81 -16.35 -2.53 7.62
N ARG A 82 -16.82 -2.78 8.85
CA ARG A 82 -17.81 -1.90 9.52
C ARG A 82 -17.25 -0.51 9.75
N ALA A 83 -15.99 -0.39 10.16
CA ALA A 83 -15.32 0.88 10.36
C ALA A 83 -15.15 1.68 9.04
N LEU A 84 -14.97 0.98 7.92
CA LEU A 84 -14.60 1.59 6.63
C LEU A 84 -15.75 1.61 5.60
N VAL A 85 -17.01 1.44 5.99
CA VAL A 85 -18.16 1.38 5.05
C VAL A 85 -18.13 2.49 4.01
N ASN A 86 -17.84 3.73 4.40
CA ASN A 86 -17.83 4.89 3.51
C ASN A 86 -16.41 5.46 3.26
N ASN A 87 -15.36 4.68 3.54
CA ASN A 87 -13.98 5.15 3.52
C ASN A 87 -13.14 4.43 2.45
N ALA A 88 -13.51 4.59 1.17
CA ALA A 88 -12.82 3.95 0.05
C ALA A 88 -11.30 4.21 0.03
N SER A 89 -10.85 5.44 0.38
CA SER A 89 -9.43 5.78 0.42
C SER A 89 -8.65 5.00 1.49
N VAL A 90 -9.26 4.77 2.67
CA VAL A 90 -8.63 3.98 3.74
C VAL A 90 -8.62 2.50 3.39
N LYS A 91 -9.69 1.97 2.77
CA LYS A 91 -9.71 0.61 2.20
C LYS A 91 -8.61 0.42 1.16
N GLN A 92 -8.45 1.39 0.27
CA GLN A 92 -7.42 1.37 -0.75
C GLN A 92 -6.02 1.34 -0.12
N MET A 93 -5.76 2.20 0.87
CA MET A 93 -4.48 2.19 1.61
C MET A 93 -4.22 0.85 2.29
N PHE A 94 -5.25 0.22 2.87
CA PHE A 94 -5.14 -1.11 3.45
C PHE A 94 -4.65 -2.14 2.43
N ILE A 95 -5.29 -2.22 1.25
CA ILE A 95 -4.89 -3.15 0.18
C ILE A 95 -3.49 -2.83 -0.35
N GLU A 96 -3.12 -1.56 -0.48
CA GLU A 96 -1.76 -1.18 -0.90
C GLU A 96 -0.70 -1.71 0.06
N ILE A 97 -0.94 -1.62 1.37
CA ILE A 97 -0.03 -2.18 2.38
C ILE A 97 0.08 -3.70 2.24
N GLN A 98 -1.05 -4.42 2.04
CA GLN A 98 -1.02 -5.88 1.87
C GLN A 98 -0.34 -6.30 0.56
N LEU A 99 -0.59 -5.59 -0.53
CA LEU A 99 0.08 -5.85 -1.81
C LEU A 99 1.59 -5.62 -1.75
N GLN A 100 2.07 -4.65 -0.97
CA GLN A 100 3.51 -4.47 -0.76
C GLN A 100 4.15 -5.69 -0.12
N THR A 101 3.45 -6.35 0.81
CA THR A 101 3.89 -7.62 1.42
C THR A 101 3.98 -8.73 0.36
N ALA A 102 2.92 -8.94 -0.39
CA ALA A 102 2.84 -10.02 -1.38
C ALA A 102 3.76 -9.80 -2.61
N LEU A 103 4.17 -8.57 -2.89
CA LEU A 103 5.01 -8.23 -4.04
C LEU A 103 6.52 -8.16 -3.71
N LEU A 104 6.96 -8.64 -2.55
CA LEU A 104 8.38 -8.57 -2.15
C LEU A 104 9.29 -9.19 -3.22
N ASP A 105 8.93 -10.35 -3.73
CA ASP A 105 9.69 -11.11 -4.73
C ASP A 105 9.34 -10.73 -6.20
N GLY A 106 8.50 -9.70 -6.38
CA GLY A 106 8.12 -9.20 -7.72
C GLY A 106 6.73 -9.60 -8.16
N GLU A 107 6.33 -10.83 -7.97
CA GLU A 107 4.98 -11.36 -8.24
C GLU A 107 4.53 -12.19 -7.04
N PHE A 108 3.28 -12.01 -6.64
CA PHE A 108 2.71 -12.85 -5.58
C PHE A 108 2.42 -14.27 -6.10
N SER A 109 2.61 -15.26 -5.25
CA SER A 109 2.28 -16.65 -5.52
C SER A 109 0.76 -16.85 -5.71
N PRO A 110 0.33 -17.95 -6.35
CA PRO A 110 -1.10 -18.28 -6.41
C PRO A 110 -1.79 -18.34 -5.04
N SER A 111 -1.08 -18.81 -4.02
CA SER A 111 -1.59 -18.92 -2.65
C SER A 111 -1.83 -17.56 -2.00
N GLU A 112 -0.89 -16.64 -2.15
CA GLU A 112 -1.04 -15.23 -1.69
C GLU A 112 -2.16 -14.53 -2.45
N GLY A 113 -2.28 -14.78 -3.77
CA GLY A 113 -3.37 -14.30 -4.60
C GLY A 113 -4.75 -14.72 -4.10
N LEU A 114 -4.88 -15.97 -3.62
CA LEU A 114 -6.12 -16.46 -3.01
C LEU A 114 -6.44 -15.71 -1.69
N VAL A 115 -5.45 -15.51 -0.82
CA VAL A 115 -5.62 -14.73 0.41
C VAL A 115 -6.05 -13.30 0.09
N LEU A 116 -5.37 -12.63 -0.84
CA LEU A 116 -5.71 -11.27 -1.26
C LEU A 116 -7.13 -11.18 -1.86
N THR A 117 -7.53 -12.19 -2.65
CA THR A 117 -8.87 -12.27 -3.20
C THR A 117 -9.93 -12.38 -2.09
N GLN A 118 -9.69 -13.24 -1.09
CA GLN A 118 -10.57 -13.38 0.07
C GLN A 118 -10.68 -12.08 0.87
N VAL A 119 -9.55 -11.39 1.10
CA VAL A 119 -9.51 -10.07 1.75
C VAL A 119 -10.37 -9.06 0.98
N CYS A 120 -10.22 -8.99 -0.34
CA CYS A 120 -11.02 -8.09 -1.18
C CYS A 120 -12.52 -8.38 -1.09
N GLN A 121 -12.91 -9.66 -1.15
CA GLN A 121 -14.30 -10.08 -1.02
C GLN A 121 -14.91 -9.67 0.33
N LEU A 122 -14.19 -9.94 1.43
CA LEU A 122 -14.63 -9.58 2.77
C LEU A 122 -14.78 -8.06 2.95
N LEU A 123 -13.89 -7.26 2.38
CA LEU A 123 -13.94 -5.79 2.46
C LEU A 123 -14.87 -5.15 1.43
N GLY A 124 -15.44 -5.93 0.50
CA GLY A 124 -16.30 -5.43 -0.57
C GLY A 124 -15.52 -4.60 -1.61
N ILE A 125 -14.29 -5.01 -1.90
CA ILE A 125 -13.43 -4.42 -2.94
C ILE A 125 -13.63 -5.24 -4.22
N THR A 126 -13.96 -4.58 -5.31
CA THR A 126 -14.19 -5.24 -6.59
C THR A 126 -12.88 -5.69 -7.22
N GLN A 127 -12.92 -6.73 -8.04
CA GLN A 127 -11.77 -7.20 -8.81
C GLN A 127 -11.11 -6.08 -9.62
N ARG A 128 -11.91 -5.22 -10.24
CA ARG A 128 -11.43 -4.07 -11.02
C ARG A 128 -10.65 -3.06 -10.16
N GLU A 129 -11.13 -2.79 -8.96
CA GLU A 129 -10.43 -1.89 -8.01
C GLU A 129 -9.12 -2.49 -7.57
N PHE A 130 -9.10 -3.79 -7.24
CA PHE A 130 -7.89 -4.51 -6.87
C PHE A 130 -6.85 -4.51 -8.00
N GLU A 131 -7.25 -4.86 -9.23
CA GLU A 131 -6.35 -4.87 -10.39
C GLU A 131 -5.76 -3.49 -10.69
N ALA A 132 -6.57 -2.43 -10.55
CA ALA A 132 -6.11 -1.06 -10.73
C ALA A 132 -5.03 -0.67 -9.69
N VAL A 133 -5.22 -1.08 -8.43
CA VAL A 133 -4.23 -0.85 -7.36
C VAL A 133 -2.97 -1.68 -7.61
N ALA A 134 -3.10 -2.98 -7.89
CA ALA A 134 -1.98 -3.88 -8.13
C ALA A 134 -1.13 -3.45 -9.33
N SER A 135 -1.78 -3.06 -10.43
CA SER A 135 -1.09 -2.53 -11.62
C SER A 135 -0.28 -1.27 -11.31
N ARG A 136 -0.87 -0.33 -10.56
CA ARG A 136 -0.17 0.90 -10.17
C ARG A 136 1.05 0.59 -9.30
N MET A 137 0.93 -0.32 -8.34
CA MET A 137 2.04 -0.68 -7.43
C MET A 137 3.20 -1.35 -8.17
N LYS A 138 2.94 -2.15 -9.21
CA LYS A 138 3.99 -2.67 -10.08
C LYS A 138 4.80 -1.53 -10.75
N TYR A 139 4.12 -0.47 -11.20
CA TYR A 139 4.80 0.71 -11.77
C TYR A 139 5.59 1.50 -10.72
N GLU A 140 5.04 1.67 -9.52
CA GLU A 140 5.72 2.35 -8.41
C GLU A 140 7.03 1.66 -8.05
N ARG A 141 7.00 0.33 -7.88
CA ARG A 141 8.20 -0.46 -7.60
C ARG A 141 9.26 -0.31 -8.69
N SER A 142 8.85 -0.41 -9.95
CA SER A 142 9.76 -0.22 -11.08
C SER A 142 10.33 1.21 -11.16
N PHE A 143 9.56 2.21 -10.76
CA PHE A 143 9.99 3.61 -10.71
C PHE A 143 11.10 3.82 -9.68
N HIS A 144 10.97 3.23 -8.48
CA HIS A 144 11.99 3.30 -7.43
C HIS A 144 13.28 2.56 -7.81
N GLN A 145 13.17 1.38 -8.42
CA GLN A 145 14.34 0.63 -8.87
C GLN A 145 15.14 1.37 -9.96
N GLY A 146 14.45 2.06 -10.85
CA GLY A 146 15.08 2.86 -11.91
C GLY A 146 15.76 4.15 -11.41
N SER A 147 15.30 4.71 -10.28
CA SER A 147 15.88 5.94 -9.71
C SER A 147 17.04 5.68 -8.74
N GLY A 148 17.19 4.46 -8.23
CA GLY A 148 18.22 4.09 -7.25
C GLY A 148 19.59 3.75 -7.83
N GLN A 149 19.71 3.50 -9.12
CA GLN A 149 20.96 3.03 -9.76
C GLN A 149 21.91 4.17 -10.21
N GLY A 150 21.63 5.42 -9.81
CA GLY A 150 22.40 6.62 -10.16
C GLY A 150 23.28 7.21 -9.06
N ARG A 151 23.49 6.54 -7.92
CA ARG A 151 24.41 7.01 -6.86
C ARG A 151 25.68 6.14 -6.79
N GLY A 152 26.45 6.16 -7.88
CA GLY A 152 27.87 5.79 -7.90
C GLY A 152 28.68 7.07 -7.94
N GLU A 153 29.55 7.30 -6.94
CA GLU A 153 30.55 8.36 -6.91
C GLU A 153 31.47 8.26 -8.15
N GLY A 154 31.49 9.29 -8.97
CA GLY A 154 32.41 9.40 -10.10
C GLY A 154 32.00 10.52 -11.03
N GLY A 155 32.64 11.68 -10.92
CA GLY A 155 32.46 12.82 -11.82
C GLY A 155 32.72 12.42 -13.28
N GLY A 156 31.71 12.57 -14.11
CA GLY A 156 31.81 12.38 -15.55
C GLY A 156 30.53 12.94 -16.18
N GLN A 157 30.69 14.01 -16.95
CA GLN A 157 29.67 14.64 -17.78
C GLN A 157 29.34 13.67 -18.93
N GLY A 158 28.41 12.74 -18.69
CA GLY A 158 27.97 11.70 -19.63
C GLY A 158 26.46 11.76 -19.82
N GLN A 159 26.06 11.99 -21.05
CA GLN A 159 24.71 12.04 -21.59
C GLN A 159 23.76 10.96 -21.08
N PHE A 160 22.67 11.40 -20.43
CA PHE A 160 21.57 10.59 -19.91
C PHE A 160 20.54 10.30 -21.03
N GLU A 161 20.88 9.55 -22.06
CA GLU A 161 19.97 9.27 -23.19
C GLU A 161 19.31 7.88 -23.17
N GLY A 162 19.59 6.98 -22.22
CA GLY A 162 19.05 5.61 -22.23
C GLY A 162 18.02 5.29 -21.16
N SER A 163 17.96 6.03 -20.05
CA SER A 163 17.14 5.72 -18.87
C SER A 163 15.84 6.54 -18.77
N GLY A 164 15.70 7.62 -19.51
CA GLY A 164 14.58 8.54 -19.41
C GLY A 164 13.23 7.97 -19.86
N GLY A 165 13.22 7.03 -20.79
CA GLY A 165 11.98 6.47 -21.34
C GLY A 165 11.28 5.46 -20.43
N LEU A 166 12.05 4.61 -19.74
CA LEU A 166 11.50 3.61 -18.82
C LEU A 166 10.94 4.29 -17.55
N GLY A 167 11.70 5.20 -16.92
CA GLY A 167 11.25 5.93 -15.74
C GLY A 167 10.02 6.81 -16.01
N LEU A 168 9.90 7.36 -17.22
CA LEU A 168 8.74 8.15 -17.61
C LEU A 168 7.48 7.31 -17.79
N LYS A 169 7.57 6.14 -18.44
CA LYS A 169 6.46 5.19 -18.55
C LYS A 169 5.94 4.76 -17.18
N GLN A 170 6.86 4.53 -16.27
CA GLN A 170 6.54 4.17 -14.89
C GLN A 170 5.84 5.31 -14.16
N ALA A 171 6.31 6.55 -14.32
CA ALA A 171 5.66 7.72 -13.72
C ALA A 171 4.20 7.90 -14.20
N TYR A 172 3.91 7.66 -15.48
CA TYR A 172 2.55 7.62 -15.98
C TYR A 172 1.73 6.49 -15.36
N GLY A 173 2.33 5.31 -15.19
CA GLY A 173 1.71 4.17 -14.53
C GLY A 173 1.37 4.44 -13.05
N VAL A 174 2.26 5.08 -12.30
CA VAL A 174 2.02 5.54 -10.92
C VAL A 174 0.81 6.47 -10.85
N LEU A 175 0.68 7.38 -11.82
CA LEU A 175 -0.46 8.29 -11.90
C LEU A 175 -1.73 7.64 -12.46
N GLY A 176 -1.65 6.40 -12.97
CA GLY A 176 -2.78 5.67 -13.54
C GLY A 176 -3.32 6.30 -14.83
N VAL A 177 -2.45 6.90 -15.64
CA VAL A 177 -2.83 7.54 -16.92
C VAL A 177 -1.95 7.07 -18.07
N ASN A 178 -2.45 7.15 -19.28
CA ASN A 178 -1.69 6.83 -20.49
C ASN A 178 -0.69 7.95 -20.81
N GLN A 179 0.38 7.61 -21.56
CA GLN A 179 1.42 8.56 -21.96
C GLN A 179 0.91 9.67 -22.88
N ASP A 180 -0.12 9.38 -23.66
CA ASP A 180 -0.81 10.28 -24.58
C ASP A 180 -1.91 11.14 -23.95
N CYS A 181 -2.15 10.98 -22.63
CA CYS A 181 -3.18 11.76 -21.93
C CYS A 181 -2.91 13.27 -22.05
N ASP A 182 -3.97 14.06 -22.09
CA ASP A 182 -3.87 15.51 -22.09
C ASP A 182 -3.43 16.07 -20.72
N ALA A 183 -2.99 17.33 -20.68
CA ALA A 183 -2.52 17.98 -19.46
C ALA A 183 -3.63 18.11 -18.40
N LYS A 184 -4.89 18.20 -18.80
CA LYS A 184 -6.05 18.28 -17.89
C LYS A 184 -6.27 16.94 -17.21
N SER A 185 -6.26 15.84 -17.95
CA SER A 185 -6.41 14.47 -17.44
C SER A 185 -5.27 14.12 -16.48
N LEU A 186 -4.02 14.45 -16.83
CA LEU A 186 -2.86 14.29 -15.96
C LEU A 186 -3.04 15.02 -14.61
N LYS A 187 -3.43 16.29 -14.67
CA LYS A 187 -3.66 17.11 -13.47
C LYS A 187 -4.83 16.60 -12.62
N MET A 188 -5.90 16.08 -13.26
CA MET A 188 -7.03 15.47 -12.54
C MET A 188 -6.61 14.20 -11.83
N ALA A 189 -5.87 13.31 -12.49
CA ALA A 189 -5.35 12.06 -11.90
C ALA A 189 -4.46 12.37 -10.70
N TYR A 190 -3.50 13.27 -10.84
CA TYR A 190 -2.65 13.73 -9.74
C TYR A 190 -3.46 14.24 -8.55
N ARG A 191 -4.42 15.17 -8.78
CA ARG A 191 -5.24 15.72 -7.69
C ARG A 191 -6.10 14.67 -7.00
N LYS A 192 -6.63 13.71 -7.77
CA LYS A 192 -7.40 12.58 -7.22
C LYS A 192 -6.53 11.74 -6.30
N LEU A 193 -5.36 11.32 -6.75
CA LEU A 193 -4.44 10.50 -5.96
C LEU A 193 -3.96 11.24 -4.71
N MET A 194 -3.54 12.50 -4.83
CA MET A 194 -3.15 13.33 -3.68
C MET A 194 -4.29 13.46 -2.67
N SER A 195 -5.53 13.62 -3.12
CA SER A 195 -6.68 13.68 -2.22
C SER A 195 -7.01 12.34 -1.55
N GLN A 196 -6.75 11.22 -2.25
CA GLN A 196 -6.99 9.87 -1.73
C GLN A 196 -5.95 9.46 -0.68
N HIS A 197 -4.69 9.89 -0.84
CA HIS A 197 -3.56 9.51 0.01
C HIS A 197 -3.14 10.61 1.00
N HIS A 198 -3.88 11.73 1.10
CA HIS A 198 -3.52 12.80 2.02
C HIS A 198 -3.54 12.31 3.47
N PRO A 199 -2.41 12.42 4.22
CA PRO A 199 -2.31 11.86 5.56
C PRO A 199 -3.43 12.31 6.50
N ASP A 200 -3.70 13.62 6.59
CA ASP A 200 -4.72 14.16 7.48
C ASP A 200 -6.13 13.63 7.16
N LYS A 201 -6.43 13.45 5.86
CA LYS A 201 -7.73 12.90 5.45
C LYS A 201 -7.85 11.42 5.77
N LEU A 202 -6.76 10.66 5.66
CA LEU A 202 -6.76 9.23 5.97
C LEU A 202 -6.88 9.01 7.48
N VAL A 203 -6.14 9.77 8.29
CA VAL A 203 -6.23 9.72 9.76
C VAL A 203 -7.63 10.10 10.24
N ALA A 204 -8.20 11.19 9.73
CA ALA A 204 -9.57 11.59 10.05
C ALA A 204 -10.63 10.53 9.67
N ARG A 205 -10.29 9.58 8.80
CA ARG A 205 -11.17 8.51 8.32
C ARG A 205 -10.85 7.13 8.91
N GLY A 206 -9.98 7.05 9.90
CA GLY A 206 -9.70 5.82 10.63
C GLY A 206 -8.37 5.15 10.31
N LEU A 207 -7.46 5.78 9.54
CA LEU A 207 -6.08 5.33 9.45
C LEU A 207 -5.40 5.57 10.81
N PRO A 208 -4.70 4.59 11.40
CA PRO A 208 -3.92 4.78 12.61
C PRO A 208 -2.86 5.88 12.46
N ASP A 209 -2.62 6.66 13.52
CA ASP A 209 -1.61 7.72 13.51
C ASP A 209 -0.21 7.15 13.24
N GLU A 210 0.07 5.96 13.72
CA GLU A 210 1.31 5.22 13.46
C GLU A 210 1.54 4.95 11.97
N MET A 211 0.46 4.89 11.16
CA MET A 211 0.54 4.67 9.71
C MET A 211 0.62 5.97 8.90
N MET A 212 0.65 7.14 9.56
CA MET A 212 0.74 8.44 8.89
C MET A 212 1.98 8.56 8.02
N GLN A 213 3.10 7.97 8.46
CA GLN A 213 4.36 8.00 7.70
C GLN A 213 4.22 7.29 6.34
N LEU A 214 3.54 6.14 6.30
CA LEU A 214 3.28 5.42 5.04
C LEU A 214 2.44 6.27 4.07
N ALA A 215 1.45 7.00 4.58
CA ALA A 215 0.63 7.90 3.77
C ALA A 215 1.45 9.10 3.23
N LYS A 216 2.37 9.66 4.03
CA LYS A 216 3.29 10.73 3.60
C LYS A 216 4.21 10.24 2.47
N GLU A 217 4.82 9.08 2.64
CA GLU A 217 5.68 8.48 1.61
C GLU A 217 4.91 8.29 0.31
N LYS A 218 3.66 7.80 0.39
CA LYS A 218 2.81 7.64 -0.79
C LYS A 218 2.52 8.94 -1.51
N THR A 219 2.24 10.02 -0.77
CA THR A 219 2.04 11.33 -1.39
C THR A 219 3.32 11.89 -2.02
N GLN A 220 4.49 11.62 -1.46
CA GLN A 220 5.78 11.99 -2.05
C GLN A 220 6.04 11.25 -3.36
N GLU A 221 5.74 9.95 -3.43
CA GLU A 221 5.83 9.15 -4.66
C GLU A 221 4.94 9.70 -5.77
N ILE A 222 3.68 9.98 -5.46
CA ILE A 222 2.71 10.57 -6.40
C ILE A 222 3.21 11.93 -6.90
N GLN A 223 3.77 12.76 -6.02
CA GLN A 223 4.34 14.07 -6.38
C GLN A 223 5.54 13.90 -7.30
N ALA A 224 6.48 13.02 -6.97
CA ALA A 224 7.69 12.76 -7.77
C ALA A 224 7.32 12.27 -9.19
N ALA A 225 6.35 11.37 -9.31
CA ALA A 225 5.85 10.89 -10.59
C ALA A 225 5.24 12.03 -11.43
N TYR A 226 4.41 12.89 -10.80
CA TYR A 226 3.82 14.03 -11.49
C TYR A 226 4.87 15.03 -11.98
N ASP A 227 5.88 15.34 -11.17
CA ASP A 227 6.96 16.26 -11.52
C ASP A 227 7.83 15.71 -12.65
N ALA A 228 8.11 14.40 -12.65
CA ALA A 228 8.82 13.73 -13.73
C ALA A 228 8.08 13.86 -15.08
N VAL A 229 6.78 13.56 -15.09
CA VAL A 229 5.94 13.72 -16.30
C VAL A 229 5.84 15.17 -16.73
N LYS A 230 5.65 16.10 -15.80
CA LYS A 230 5.57 17.53 -16.11
C LYS A 230 6.86 18.09 -16.71
N LYS A 231 8.00 17.61 -16.23
CA LYS A 231 9.34 17.99 -16.73
C LYS A 231 9.55 17.50 -18.17
N SER A 232 9.10 16.28 -18.49
CA SER A 232 9.26 15.71 -19.84
C SER A 232 8.36 16.33 -20.91
N ARG A 233 7.30 17.03 -20.49
CA ARG A 233 6.32 17.70 -21.40
C ARG A 233 6.64 19.18 -21.67
N LYS A 234 7.71 19.70 -21.09
CA LYS A 234 8.22 21.06 -21.35
C LYS A 234 9.24 21.04 -22.48
#